data_44f37353c03a8c6418ffd7f600996604
#
_entry.id   44f37353c03a8c6418ffd7f600996604
#
_cell.length_a   1.000
_cell.length_b   1.000
_cell.length_c   1.000
_cell.angle_alpha   90.00
_cell.angle_beta   90.00
_cell.angle_gamma   90.00
#
_symmetry.space_group_name_H-M   'P 1'
#
loop_
_entity.id
_entity.type
_entity.pdbx_description
1 polymer ?
#
loop_
_entity_poly.entity_id
_entity_poly.type
_entity_poly.pdbx_seq_one_letter_code
_entity_poly.pdbx_strand_id
1 'polypeptide(L)'
;MGINLDLYRKAVTSKDRVFTGKRDVNGRKINVGDVIVPVGSTEQYCVNYSPTDRRFYGLGTGNKILKQKKFSQCENVGIAIFNDDAKEIFK
;
A
#
# COMPACT_ATOMS: atom_id res chain seq x y z
N MET A 1 0.65 -14.13 -8.70
CA MET A 1 -0.45 -13.96 -7.77
C MET A 1 -0.64 -12.52 -7.39
N GLY A 2 -1.82 -12.07 -7.50
CA GLY A 2 -2.12 -10.68 -7.23
C GLY A 2 -2.65 -10.44 -5.83
N ILE A 3 -3.13 -9.25 -5.65
CA ILE A 3 -3.79 -8.80 -4.44
C ILE A 3 -5.18 -9.42 -4.37
N ASN A 4 -5.63 -9.76 -3.17
CA ASN A 4 -7.02 -10.13 -2.96
C ASN A 4 -7.87 -8.86 -3.08
N LEU A 5 -8.53 -8.71 -4.22
CA LEU A 5 -9.30 -7.50 -4.51
C LEU A 5 -10.50 -7.31 -3.58
N ASP A 6 -11.11 -8.40 -3.10
CA ASP A 6 -12.25 -8.28 -2.19
C ASP A 6 -11.81 -7.72 -0.85
N LEU A 7 -10.70 -8.23 -0.31
CA LEU A 7 -10.13 -7.73 0.92
C LEU A 7 -9.67 -6.28 0.76
N TYR A 8 -9.06 -5.98 -0.37
CA TYR A 8 -8.61 -4.64 -0.69
C TYR A 8 -9.78 -3.65 -0.75
N ARG A 9 -10.84 -4.01 -1.48
CA ARG A 9 -12.04 -3.16 -1.58
C ARG A 9 -12.65 -2.91 -0.21
N LYS A 10 -12.73 -3.94 0.63
CA LYS A 10 -13.24 -3.82 1.98
C LYS A 10 -12.40 -2.83 2.79
N ALA A 11 -11.09 -2.91 2.69
CA ALA A 11 -10.19 -2.00 3.39
C ALA A 11 -10.35 -0.56 2.92
N VAL A 12 -10.49 -0.35 1.60
CA VAL A 12 -10.61 0.99 1.02
C VAL A 12 -11.95 1.65 1.36
N THR A 13 -13.04 0.89 1.36
CA THR A 13 -14.38 1.43 1.59
C THR A 13 -14.73 1.54 3.07
N SER A 14 -14.01 0.87 3.95
CA SER A 14 -14.26 0.94 5.39
C SER A 14 -13.79 2.28 5.96
N LYS A 15 -14.58 2.82 6.90
CA LYS A 15 -14.17 3.99 7.66
C LYS A 15 -13.00 3.66 8.58
N ASP A 16 -12.91 2.40 9.00
CA ASP A 16 -11.89 1.91 9.93
C ASP A 16 -10.82 1.13 9.17
N ARG A 17 -10.22 1.78 8.17
CA ARG A 17 -9.12 1.15 7.43
C ARG A 17 -7.99 0.79 8.39
N VAL A 18 -7.37 -0.37 8.14
CA VAL A 18 -6.33 -0.89 9.01
C VAL A 18 -5.08 -0.02 8.93
N PHE A 19 -4.69 0.51 10.08
CA PHE A 19 -3.45 1.27 10.20
C PHE A 19 -2.26 0.32 10.32
N THR A 20 -1.23 0.55 9.53
CA THR A 20 -0.02 -0.31 9.54
C THR A 20 0.86 -0.08 10.77
N GLY A 21 0.61 0.99 11.52
CA GLY A 21 1.52 1.41 12.59
C GLY A 21 2.68 2.24 12.10
N LYS A 22 2.77 2.47 10.80
CA LYS A 22 3.85 3.24 10.17
C LYS A 22 3.33 4.53 9.59
N ARG A 23 4.19 5.55 9.59
CA ARG A 23 3.91 6.84 8.97
C ARG A 23 4.88 7.04 7.80
N ASP A 24 4.42 7.81 6.82
CA ASP A 24 5.26 8.13 5.67
C ASP A 24 6.30 9.19 6.02
N VAL A 25 7.10 9.57 5.03
CA VAL A 25 8.17 10.57 5.21
C VAL A 25 7.63 11.92 5.69
N ASN A 26 6.36 12.22 5.44
CA ASN A 26 5.70 13.46 5.83
C ASN A 26 4.89 13.34 7.13
N GLY A 27 4.99 12.20 7.82
CA GLY A 27 4.25 11.95 9.06
C GLY A 27 2.82 11.52 8.88
N ARG A 28 2.37 11.23 7.66
CA ARG A 28 1.01 10.76 7.39
C ARG A 28 0.89 9.28 7.73
N LYS A 29 -0.24 8.89 8.29
CA LYS A 29 -0.53 7.48 8.57
C LYS A 29 -0.59 6.70 7.27
N ILE A 30 0.00 5.50 7.28
CA ILE A 30 -0.10 4.56 6.17
C ILE A 30 -1.06 3.45 6.56
N ASN A 31 -2.14 3.31 5.79
CA ASN A 31 -3.17 2.29 6.01
C ASN A 31 -3.16 1.28 4.87
N VAL A 32 -3.71 0.09 5.14
CA VAL A 32 -3.94 -0.90 4.08
C VAL A 32 -4.82 -0.27 3.00
N GLY A 33 -4.44 -0.46 1.75
CA GLY A 33 -5.12 0.14 0.60
C GLY A 33 -4.52 1.44 0.10
N ASP A 34 -3.60 2.03 0.86
CA ASP A 34 -2.89 3.22 0.41
C ASP A 34 -1.82 2.86 -0.62
N VAL A 35 -1.52 3.80 -1.48
CA VAL A 35 -0.40 3.71 -2.43
C VAL A 35 0.74 4.54 -1.88
N ILE A 36 1.92 3.95 -1.80
CA ILE A 36 3.13 4.61 -1.33
C ILE A 36 4.21 4.55 -2.39
N VAL A 37 5.02 5.59 -2.44
CA VAL A 37 6.12 5.73 -3.41
C VAL A 37 7.39 6.03 -2.63
N PRO A 38 8.44 5.20 -2.77
CA PRO A 38 9.73 5.50 -2.14
C PRO A 38 10.28 6.84 -2.60
N VAL A 39 10.82 7.63 -1.68
CA VAL A 39 11.42 8.91 -2.03
C VAL A 39 12.55 8.69 -3.04
N GLY A 40 12.53 9.48 -4.10
CA GLY A 40 13.50 9.36 -5.19
C GLY A 40 13.17 8.30 -6.22
N SER A 41 12.01 7.64 -6.10
CA SER A 41 11.54 6.63 -7.04
C SER A 41 10.21 7.06 -7.65
N THR A 42 9.88 6.46 -8.79
CA THR A 42 8.56 6.59 -9.41
C THR A 42 7.72 5.33 -9.25
N GLU A 43 8.27 4.30 -8.61
CA GLU A 43 7.57 3.03 -8.43
C GLU A 43 6.48 3.19 -7.37
N GLN A 44 5.30 2.65 -7.68
CA GLN A 44 4.15 2.69 -6.77
C GLN A 44 3.93 1.32 -6.15
N TYR A 45 3.59 1.32 -4.86
CA TYR A 45 3.31 0.10 -4.12
C TYR A 45 1.98 0.27 -3.39
N CYS A 46 1.12 -0.74 -3.49
CA CYS A 46 -0.13 -0.77 -2.73
C CYS A 46 0.09 -1.52 -1.42
N VAL A 47 -0.31 -0.90 -0.32
CA VAL A 47 -0.12 -1.46 1.01
C VAL A 47 -1.10 -2.58 1.27
N ASN A 48 -0.58 -3.73 1.66
CA ASN A 48 -1.33 -4.93 1.98
C ASN A 48 -0.85 -5.54 3.28
N TYR A 49 -1.59 -6.55 3.75
CA TYR A 49 -1.23 -7.30 4.95
C TYR A 49 -1.08 -8.78 4.59
N SER A 50 0.01 -9.38 5.05
CA SER A 50 0.24 -10.82 4.90
C SER A 50 -0.09 -11.53 6.20
N PRO A 51 -1.20 -12.30 6.27
CA PRO A 51 -1.55 -13.05 7.49
C PRO A 51 -0.53 -14.11 7.82
N THR A 52 0.11 -14.69 6.82
CA THR A 52 1.13 -15.73 7.00
C THR A 52 2.34 -15.18 7.72
N ASP A 53 2.84 -14.04 7.28
CA ASP A 53 4.03 -13.41 7.86
C ASP A 53 3.70 -12.46 8.99
N ARG A 54 2.41 -12.15 9.18
CA ARG A 54 1.92 -11.17 10.16
C ARG A 54 2.60 -9.82 9.99
N ARG A 55 2.77 -9.40 8.73
CA ARG A 55 3.44 -8.14 8.38
C ARG A 55 2.70 -7.44 7.28
N PHE A 56 2.82 -6.12 7.28
CA PHE A 56 2.36 -5.31 6.16
C PHE A 56 3.47 -5.25 5.12
N TYR A 57 3.08 -5.06 3.86
CA TYR A 57 4.02 -4.94 2.75
C TYR A 57 3.41 -4.07 1.66
N GLY A 58 4.26 -3.57 0.75
CA GLY A 58 3.80 -2.90 -0.45
C GLY A 58 3.93 -3.85 -1.64
N LEU A 59 2.87 -3.96 -2.43
CA LEU A 59 2.89 -4.76 -3.66
C LEU A 59 2.95 -3.83 -4.86
N GLY A 60 4.02 -3.96 -5.63
CA GLY A 60 4.24 -3.18 -6.84
C GLY A 60 4.00 -3.98 -8.11
N THR A 61 4.22 -3.34 -9.24
CA THR A 61 4.10 -3.94 -10.56
C THR A 61 5.09 -5.08 -10.70
N GLY A 62 4.67 -6.17 -11.34
CA GLY A 62 5.54 -7.33 -11.55
C GLY A 62 5.84 -8.11 -10.29
N ASN A 63 4.93 -8.02 -9.29
CA ASN A 63 5.07 -8.71 -8.01
C ASN A 63 6.26 -8.25 -7.17
N LYS A 64 6.72 -7.02 -7.39
CA LYS A 64 7.73 -6.42 -6.51
C LYS A 64 7.15 -6.24 -5.12
N ILE A 65 7.96 -6.53 -4.11
CA ILE A 65 7.55 -6.41 -2.71
C ILE A 65 8.40 -5.34 -2.03
N LEU A 66 7.71 -4.41 -1.37
CA LEU A 66 8.35 -3.41 -0.52
C LEU A 66 8.13 -3.80 0.93
N LYS A 67 9.21 -3.99 1.66
CA LYS A 67 9.13 -4.42 3.05
C LYS A 67 8.62 -3.30 3.95
N GLN A 68 7.90 -3.66 5.01
CA GLN A 68 7.33 -2.73 5.97
C GLN A 68 8.35 -1.73 6.53
N LYS A 69 9.58 -2.16 6.76
CA LYS A 69 10.62 -1.29 7.30
C LYS A 69 10.96 -0.10 6.39
N LYS A 70 10.58 -0.17 5.11
CA LYS A 70 10.81 0.91 4.15
C LYS A 70 9.68 1.92 4.10
N PHE A 71 8.58 1.68 4.78
CA PHE A 71 7.40 2.56 4.70
C PHE A 71 7.69 3.98 5.13
N SER A 72 8.52 4.18 6.14
CA SER A 72 8.87 5.52 6.60
C SER A 72 9.71 6.32 5.60
N GLN A 73 10.24 5.67 4.58
CA GLN A 73 11.01 6.30 3.52
C GLN A 73 10.16 6.56 2.26
N CYS A 74 8.87 6.35 2.36
CA CYS A 74 7.94 6.50 1.25
C CYS A 74 7.01 7.68 1.48
N GLU A 75 6.41 8.16 0.39
CA GLU A 75 5.35 9.17 0.43
C GLU A 75 4.02 8.48 0.17
N ASN A 76 3.03 8.73 1.03
CA ASN A 76 1.67 8.25 0.85
C ASN A 76 0.97 9.16 -0.16
N VAL A 77 0.63 8.62 -1.33
CA VAL A 77 0.01 9.39 -2.40
C VAL A 77 -1.49 9.17 -2.50
N GLY A 78 -2.07 8.44 -1.54
CA GLY A 78 -3.52 8.30 -1.43
C GLY A 78 -4.01 6.87 -1.58
N ILE A 79 -5.32 6.74 -1.72
CA ILE A 79 -6.00 5.46 -1.81
C ILE A 79 -5.96 4.96 -3.25
N ALA A 80 -5.58 3.69 -3.44
CA ALA A 80 -5.38 3.11 -4.76
C ALA A 80 -6.62 3.22 -5.67
N ILE A 81 -7.82 3.08 -5.10
CA ILE A 81 -9.06 3.11 -5.88
C ILE A 81 -9.29 4.46 -6.57
N PHE A 82 -8.70 5.53 -6.05
CA PHE A 82 -8.83 6.87 -6.61
C PHE A 82 -7.58 7.33 -7.36
N ASN A 83 -6.62 6.44 -7.55
CA ASN A 83 -5.37 6.74 -8.23
C ASN A 83 -5.29 5.88 -9.50
N ASP A 84 -5.36 6.53 -10.66
CA ASP A 84 -5.36 5.81 -11.94
C ASP A 84 -4.09 5.00 -12.16
N ASP A 85 -2.96 5.52 -11.73
CA ASP A 85 -1.70 4.79 -11.83
C ASP A 85 -1.69 3.55 -10.97
N ALA A 86 -2.33 3.61 -9.81
CA ALA A 86 -2.44 2.46 -8.92
C ALA A 86 -3.34 1.37 -9.49
N LYS A 87 -4.32 1.72 -10.32
CA LYS A 87 -5.18 0.72 -10.96
C LYS A 87 -4.39 -0.21 -11.87
N GLU A 88 -3.29 0.25 -12.41
CA GLU A 88 -2.42 -0.58 -13.24
C GLU A 88 -1.81 -1.74 -12.45
N ILE A 89 -1.62 -1.57 -11.16
CA ILE A 89 -1.04 -2.59 -10.29
C ILE A 89 -1.99 -3.79 -10.15
N PHE A 90 -3.29 -3.56 -10.28
CA PHE A 90 -4.32 -4.56 -10.04
C PHE A 90 -4.89 -5.20 -11.30
N LYS A 91 -4.34 -4.91 -12.43
CA LYS A 91 -4.76 -5.55 -13.67
C LYS A 91 -4.32 -7.00 -13.76
#